data_0be8997af1de6ac84b4ef338f491a749
#
_entry.id   0be8997af1de6ac84b4ef338f491a749
#
_cell.length_a   1.000
_cell.length_b   1.000
_cell.length_c   1.000
_cell.angle_alpha   90.00
_cell.angle_beta   90.00
_cell.angle_gamma   90.00
#
_symmetry.space_group_name_H-M   'P 1'
#
loop_
_entity.id
_entity.type
_entity.pdbx_description
1 polymer ?
#
loop_
_entity_poly.entity_id
_entity_poly.type
_entity_poly.pdbx_seq_one_letter_code
_entity_poly.pdbx_strand_id
1 'polypeptide(L)'
;PMVDMLMLLITFFMLCTTLSKPSSMQISMPADEQNQNEKDQKEAKQSATVTLYLAADNKIYHGEGIPKYSDPNWIKETTWGDTGLRDVLRNHITEERVKPVVVMELAVKELLAEQKANPKKITDAVFKQRMSDIKSGNLKNKKITPLTIIIKPTDNATYRNVIDALDEMQILNIGIYVIDKINDQDRELLALKKIKL
;
A
#
# COMPACT_ATOMS: atom_id res chain seq x y z
N PRO A 1 14.74 -51.29 -1.68
CA PRO A 1 15.07 -50.26 -0.66
C PRO A 1 15.62 -48.97 -1.27
N MET A 2 16.52 -49.05 -2.30
CA MET A 2 17.12 -47.85 -2.91
C MET A 2 16.10 -46.94 -3.64
N VAL A 3 15.14 -47.55 -4.34
CA VAL A 3 14.11 -46.77 -5.08
C VAL A 3 13.17 -46.05 -4.13
N ASP A 4 12.85 -46.65 -2.99
CA ASP A 4 12.00 -46.02 -1.97
C ASP A 4 12.65 -44.78 -1.34
N MET A 5 13.96 -44.89 -1.01
CA MET A 5 14.73 -43.74 -0.53
C MET A 5 14.80 -42.61 -1.54
N LEU A 6 14.96 -42.89 -2.83
CA LEU A 6 14.95 -41.89 -3.89
C LEU A 6 13.55 -41.24 -4.05
N MET A 7 12.48 -42.04 -3.97
CA MET A 7 11.12 -41.51 -4.02
C MET A 7 10.81 -40.59 -2.83
N LEU A 8 11.19 -41.00 -1.61
CA LEU A 8 11.05 -40.12 -0.42
C LEU A 8 11.85 -38.82 -0.55
N LEU A 9 13.06 -38.88 -1.09
CA LEU A 9 13.88 -37.71 -1.32
C LEU A 9 13.23 -36.75 -2.32
N ILE A 10 12.73 -37.26 -3.45
CA ILE A 10 12.06 -36.45 -4.49
C ILE A 10 10.77 -35.86 -3.96
N THR A 11 9.95 -36.61 -3.24
CA THR A 11 8.70 -36.11 -2.65
C THR A 11 8.98 -35.03 -1.59
N PHE A 12 10.04 -35.20 -0.78
CA PHE A 12 10.47 -34.20 0.18
C PHE A 12 10.92 -32.88 -0.50
N PHE A 13 11.74 -32.96 -1.56
CA PHE A 13 12.14 -31.80 -2.33
C PHE A 13 10.95 -31.12 -3.02
N MET A 14 10.04 -31.90 -3.59
CA MET A 14 8.82 -31.33 -4.17
C MET A 14 7.95 -30.61 -3.13
N LEU A 15 7.83 -31.17 -1.93
CA LEU A 15 7.10 -30.55 -0.82
C LEU A 15 7.78 -29.25 -0.37
N CYS A 16 9.11 -29.24 -0.22
CA CYS A 16 9.88 -28.06 0.16
C CYS A 16 9.78 -26.95 -0.90
N THR A 17 9.81 -27.28 -2.20
CA THR A 17 9.71 -26.28 -3.27
C THR A 17 8.30 -25.72 -3.43
N THR A 18 7.24 -26.50 -3.12
CA THR A 18 5.86 -25.98 -3.13
C THR A 18 5.52 -25.10 -1.95
N LEU A 19 6.17 -25.31 -0.79
CA LEU A 19 6.00 -24.44 0.39
C LEU A 19 6.78 -23.12 0.27
N SER A 20 7.82 -23.08 -0.55
CA SER A 20 8.66 -21.90 -0.77
C SER A 20 8.11 -21.04 -1.93
N LYS A 21 6.85 -20.59 -1.86
CA LYS A 21 6.39 -19.52 -2.74
C LYS A 21 6.82 -18.18 -2.15
N PRO A 22 7.84 -17.49 -2.69
CA PRO A 22 8.14 -16.14 -2.26
C PRO A 22 6.93 -15.27 -2.59
N SER A 23 6.37 -14.60 -1.58
CA SER A 23 5.42 -13.51 -1.81
C SER A 23 6.22 -12.35 -2.39
N SER A 24 6.44 -12.37 -3.71
CA SER A 24 7.05 -11.23 -4.39
C SER A 24 6.09 -10.06 -4.31
N MET A 25 6.54 -8.98 -3.67
CA MET A 25 5.87 -7.68 -3.76
C MET A 25 5.84 -7.25 -5.22
N GLN A 26 4.68 -7.21 -5.83
CA GLN A 26 4.51 -6.52 -7.09
C GLN A 26 4.41 -5.03 -6.80
N ILE A 27 5.50 -4.31 -7.02
CA ILE A 27 5.50 -2.85 -7.06
C ILE A 27 4.76 -2.46 -8.34
N SER A 28 3.50 -2.06 -8.22
CA SER A 28 2.72 -1.55 -9.33
C SER A 28 3.09 -0.10 -9.54
N MET A 29 3.89 0.20 -10.57
CA MET A 29 4.05 1.57 -11.04
C MET A 29 2.73 2.05 -11.63
N PRO A 30 2.26 3.27 -11.30
CA PRO A 30 1.09 3.84 -11.95
C PRO A 30 1.39 3.99 -13.44
N ALA A 31 0.60 3.31 -14.27
CA ALA A 31 0.62 3.55 -15.70
C ALA A 31 0.02 4.93 -15.98
N ASP A 32 0.69 5.73 -16.79
CA ASP A 32 0.16 6.97 -17.37
C ASP A 32 -1.04 6.63 -18.26
N GLU A 33 -2.22 6.56 -17.71
CA GLU A 33 -3.46 6.56 -18.49
C GLU A 33 -3.79 7.99 -18.90
N GLN A 34 -3.29 8.37 -20.06
CA GLN A 34 -3.80 9.53 -20.81
C GLN A 34 -5.18 9.15 -21.34
N ASN A 35 -6.25 9.73 -20.79
CA ASN A 35 -7.36 10.34 -21.55
C ASN A 35 -8.60 10.65 -20.71
N GLN A 36 -9.11 11.85 -20.93
CA GLN A 36 -10.47 12.39 -20.77
C GLN A 36 -10.98 12.72 -19.36
N ASN A 37 -11.21 14.02 -19.15
CA ASN A 37 -11.66 14.74 -17.95
C ASN A 37 -10.57 14.96 -16.89
N GLU A 38 -9.52 15.67 -17.30
CA GLU A 38 -8.29 15.81 -16.54
C GLU A 38 -8.42 16.56 -15.21
N LYS A 39 -9.39 17.48 -15.06
CA LYS A 39 -9.48 18.30 -13.84
C LYS A 39 -10.09 17.55 -12.66
N ASP A 40 -11.28 16.99 -12.82
CA ASP A 40 -11.98 16.30 -11.74
C ASP A 40 -11.28 15.00 -11.33
N GLN A 41 -10.66 14.31 -12.30
CA GLN A 41 -9.84 13.12 -11.99
C GLN A 41 -8.50 13.47 -11.33
N LYS A 42 -7.89 14.62 -11.65
CA LYS A 42 -6.67 15.08 -10.97
C LYS A 42 -6.97 15.47 -9.52
N GLU A 43 -8.06 16.19 -9.27
CA GLU A 43 -8.48 16.57 -7.92
C GLU A 43 -8.85 15.35 -7.07
N ALA A 44 -9.63 14.40 -7.62
CA ALA A 44 -9.98 13.16 -6.93
C ALA A 44 -8.74 12.28 -6.64
N LYS A 45 -7.80 12.18 -7.57
CA LYS A 45 -6.53 11.48 -7.35
C LYS A 45 -5.65 12.20 -6.32
N GLN A 46 -5.68 13.52 -6.30
CA GLN A 46 -4.92 14.32 -5.32
C GLN A 46 -5.46 14.17 -3.91
N SER A 47 -6.77 14.16 -3.70
CA SER A 47 -7.37 13.95 -2.39
C SER A 47 -7.15 12.54 -1.85
N ALA A 48 -6.99 11.55 -2.74
CA ALA A 48 -6.68 10.18 -2.38
C ALA A 48 -5.17 9.90 -2.27
N THR A 49 -4.34 10.95 -2.17
CA THR A 49 -2.89 10.80 -2.03
C THR A 49 -2.46 11.15 -0.61
N VAL A 50 -1.62 10.30 -0.02
CA VAL A 50 -0.97 10.58 1.27
C VAL A 50 0.53 10.46 1.09
N THR A 51 1.26 11.50 1.50
CA THR A 51 2.72 11.51 1.48
C THR A 51 3.25 11.15 2.86
N LEU A 52 4.14 10.17 2.93
CA LEU A 52 4.81 9.73 4.14
C LEU A 52 6.26 10.15 4.10
N TYR A 53 6.71 10.88 5.11
CA TYR A 53 8.12 11.22 5.30
C TYR A 53 8.68 10.35 6.42
N LEU A 54 9.72 9.58 6.10
CA LEU A 54 10.42 8.73 7.06
C LEU A 54 11.65 9.49 7.55
N ALA A 55 11.69 9.82 8.82
CA ALA A 55 12.77 10.58 9.42
C ALA A 55 13.70 9.69 10.27
N ALA A 56 14.75 10.31 10.84
CA ALA A 56 15.60 9.67 11.81
C ALA A 56 14.82 9.22 13.06
N ASP A 57 15.44 8.39 13.90
CA ASP A 57 14.90 7.95 15.20
C ASP A 57 13.53 7.23 15.11
N ASN A 58 13.29 6.53 14.00
CA ASN A 58 12.04 5.80 13.75
C ASN A 58 10.77 6.69 13.73
N LYS A 59 10.95 7.98 13.49
CA LYS A 59 9.84 8.93 13.38
C LYS A 59 9.25 8.93 11.99
N ILE A 60 7.94 9.07 11.93
CA ILE A 60 7.18 9.13 10.71
C ILE A 60 6.24 10.35 10.72
N TYR A 61 6.14 10.99 9.58
CA TYR A 61 5.25 12.11 9.36
C TYR A 61 4.40 11.84 8.14
N HIS A 62 3.16 12.31 8.16
CA HIS A 62 2.26 12.18 7.01
C HIS A 62 1.68 13.54 6.63
N GLY A 63 1.43 13.71 5.35
CA GLY A 63 0.69 14.82 4.77
C GLY A 63 -0.41 14.29 3.87
N GLU A 64 -1.61 14.83 3.98
CA GLU A 64 -2.78 14.41 3.23
C GLU A 64 -3.04 15.35 2.04
N GLY A 65 -3.32 14.79 0.87
CA GLY A 65 -3.65 15.52 -0.34
C GLY A 65 -2.44 16.22 -0.98
N ILE A 66 -2.69 17.38 -1.57
CA ILE A 66 -1.66 18.18 -2.25
C ILE A 66 -0.68 18.75 -1.22
N PRO A 67 0.64 18.60 -1.43
CA PRO A 67 1.65 19.18 -0.55
C PRO A 67 1.52 20.71 -0.44
N LYS A 68 1.34 21.20 0.78
CA LYS A 68 1.33 22.63 1.10
C LYS A 68 2.70 23.01 1.65
N TYR A 69 3.66 23.26 0.77
CA TYR A 69 5.06 23.53 1.15
C TYR A 69 5.27 24.78 2.02
N SER A 70 4.30 25.71 2.02
CA SER A 70 4.35 26.92 2.85
C SER A 70 3.73 26.76 4.23
N ASP A 71 3.07 25.65 4.52
CA ASP A 71 2.39 25.42 5.80
C ASP A 71 3.02 24.22 6.55
N PRO A 72 3.81 24.47 7.58
CA PRO A 72 4.42 23.38 8.36
C PRO A 72 3.41 22.53 9.11
N ASN A 73 2.15 22.99 9.28
CA ASN A 73 1.10 22.22 9.94
C ASN A 73 0.47 21.17 9.00
N TRP A 74 0.73 21.25 7.69
CA TRP A 74 0.30 20.24 6.74
C TRP A 74 0.90 18.88 7.06
N ILE A 75 2.15 18.82 7.54
CA ILE A 75 2.80 17.60 8.01
C ILE A 75 2.42 17.35 9.47
N LYS A 76 1.88 16.18 9.75
CA LYS A 76 1.55 15.71 11.09
C LYS A 76 2.47 14.57 11.49
N GLU A 77 2.97 14.59 12.72
CA GLU A 77 3.72 13.47 13.29
C GLU A 77 2.76 12.32 13.61
N THR A 78 3.14 11.10 13.31
CA THR A 78 2.40 9.90 13.65
C THR A 78 3.35 8.82 14.15
N THR A 79 2.80 7.78 14.74
CA THR A 79 3.53 6.63 15.26
C THR A 79 3.28 5.40 14.39
N TRP A 80 4.10 4.40 14.52
CA TRP A 80 3.89 3.11 13.88
C TRP A 80 2.77 2.32 14.57
N GLY A 81 2.14 1.43 13.81
CA GLY A 81 1.15 0.48 14.33
C GLY A 81 -0.30 0.93 14.27
N ASP A 82 -1.14 0.21 15.01
CA ASP A 82 -2.61 0.27 14.90
C ASP A 82 -3.20 1.64 15.24
N THR A 83 -2.65 2.32 16.26
CA THR A 83 -3.15 3.62 16.75
C THR A 83 -2.45 4.82 16.11
N GLY A 84 -1.51 4.56 15.19
CA GLY A 84 -0.73 5.58 14.50
C GLY A 84 -1.02 5.61 13.01
N LEU A 85 0.00 5.28 12.20
CA LEU A 85 -0.07 5.34 10.74
C LEU A 85 -1.25 4.52 10.19
N ARG A 86 -1.50 3.33 10.74
CA ARG A 86 -2.58 2.46 10.26
C ARG A 86 -3.95 3.09 10.46
N ASP A 87 -4.18 3.72 11.62
CA ASP A 87 -5.44 4.43 11.89
C ASP A 87 -5.62 5.63 10.97
N VAL A 88 -4.57 6.40 10.75
CA VAL A 88 -4.58 7.55 9.81
C VAL A 88 -4.95 7.11 8.40
N LEU A 89 -4.27 6.09 7.86
CA LEU A 89 -4.53 5.61 6.51
C LEU A 89 -5.91 4.95 6.36
N ARG A 90 -6.35 4.21 7.37
CA ARG A 90 -7.66 3.56 7.38
C ARG A 90 -8.82 4.55 7.44
N ASN A 91 -8.66 5.62 8.22
CA ASN A 91 -9.67 6.64 8.41
C ASN A 91 -9.57 7.80 7.41
N HIS A 92 -8.59 7.77 6.50
CA HIS A 92 -8.46 8.79 5.47
C HIS A 92 -9.74 8.89 4.62
N ILE A 93 -10.26 10.12 4.48
CA ILE A 93 -11.48 10.40 3.75
C ILE A 93 -11.12 11.19 2.49
N THR A 94 -11.49 10.67 1.33
CA THR A 94 -11.34 11.35 0.05
C THR A 94 -12.40 12.44 -0.13
N GLU A 95 -12.25 13.33 -1.11
CA GLU A 95 -13.25 14.35 -1.48
C GLU A 95 -14.62 13.75 -1.80
N GLU A 96 -14.64 12.53 -2.33
CA GLU A 96 -15.86 11.75 -2.56
C GLU A 96 -16.54 11.29 -1.24
N ARG A 97 -16.00 11.68 -0.07
CA ARG A 97 -16.45 11.25 1.26
C ARG A 97 -16.45 9.73 1.45
N VAL A 98 -15.54 9.05 0.77
CA VAL A 98 -15.32 7.60 0.87
C VAL A 98 -14.05 7.35 1.66
N LYS A 99 -14.04 6.29 2.47
CA LYS A 99 -12.84 5.74 3.11
C LYS A 99 -12.33 4.57 2.25
N PRO A 100 -11.40 4.78 1.33
CA PRO A 100 -11.04 3.75 0.35
C PRO A 100 -10.51 2.48 1.00
N VAL A 101 -9.68 2.61 2.04
CA VAL A 101 -9.10 1.45 2.74
C VAL A 101 -10.18 0.59 3.39
N VAL A 102 -11.17 1.19 4.06
CA VAL A 102 -12.27 0.45 4.71
C VAL A 102 -13.11 -0.30 3.69
N VAL A 103 -13.41 0.35 2.56
CA VAL A 103 -14.19 -0.29 1.48
C VAL A 103 -13.42 -1.47 0.86
N MET A 104 -12.11 -1.31 0.66
CA MET A 104 -11.26 -2.40 0.17
C MET A 104 -11.16 -3.55 1.17
N GLU A 105 -11.01 -3.27 2.48
CA GLU A 105 -11.01 -4.31 3.52
C GLU A 105 -12.29 -5.13 3.52
N LEU A 106 -13.45 -4.49 3.37
CA LEU A 106 -14.74 -5.18 3.26
C LEU A 106 -14.79 -6.07 2.02
N ALA A 107 -14.37 -5.57 0.86
CA ALA A 107 -14.34 -6.34 -0.37
C ALA A 107 -13.39 -7.56 -0.29
N VAL A 108 -12.25 -7.40 0.38
CA VAL A 108 -11.32 -8.51 0.63
C VAL A 108 -11.95 -9.56 1.55
N LYS A 109 -12.65 -9.14 2.61
CA LYS A 109 -13.37 -10.06 3.51
C LYS A 109 -14.47 -10.84 2.77
N GLU A 110 -15.22 -10.17 1.91
CA GLU A 110 -16.23 -10.83 1.07
C GLU A 110 -15.60 -11.84 0.11
N LEU A 111 -14.49 -11.49 -0.55
CA LEU A 111 -13.77 -12.40 -1.44
C LEU A 111 -13.25 -13.63 -0.71
N LEU A 112 -12.71 -13.46 0.50
CA LEU A 112 -12.26 -14.57 1.33
C LEU A 112 -13.41 -15.47 1.79
N ALA A 113 -14.56 -14.89 2.13
CA ALA A 113 -15.76 -15.64 2.48
C ALA A 113 -16.30 -16.43 1.28
N GLU A 114 -16.34 -15.83 0.08
CA GLU A 114 -16.73 -16.51 -1.17
C GLU A 114 -15.79 -17.68 -1.50
N GLN A 115 -14.47 -17.50 -1.32
CA GLN A 115 -13.49 -18.56 -1.57
C GLN A 115 -13.69 -19.74 -0.61
N LYS A 116 -13.92 -19.44 0.69
CA LYS A 116 -14.21 -20.48 1.69
C LYS A 116 -15.51 -21.24 1.40
N ALA A 117 -16.55 -20.54 0.95
CA ALA A 117 -17.85 -21.14 0.63
C ALA A 117 -17.82 -21.98 -0.66
N ASN A 118 -17.05 -21.55 -1.67
CA ASN A 118 -16.99 -22.18 -2.99
C ASN A 118 -15.56 -22.33 -3.53
N PRO A 119 -14.70 -23.17 -2.95
CA PRO A 119 -13.30 -23.29 -3.35
C PRO A 119 -13.11 -23.81 -4.78
N LYS A 120 -14.11 -24.54 -5.33
CA LYS A 120 -14.07 -25.02 -6.73
C LYS A 120 -14.36 -23.94 -7.76
N LYS A 121 -15.11 -22.88 -7.41
CA LYS A 121 -15.43 -21.77 -8.32
C LYS A 121 -14.36 -20.67 -8.30
N ILE A 122 -13.72 -20.47 -7.15
CA ILE A 122 -12.68 -19.45 -6.99
C ILE A 122 -11.33 -20.16 -6.91
N THR A 123 -10.76 -20.43 -8.08
CA THR A 123 -9.40 -20.96 -8.20
C THR A 123 -8.38 -19.90 -7.75
N ASP A 124 -7.16 -20.32 -7.43
CA ASP A 124 -6.07 -19.39 -7.01
C ASP A 124 -5.81 -18.29 -8.05
N ALA A 125 -5.95 -18.59 -9.33
CA ALA A 125 -5.79 -17.62 -10.41
C ALA A 125 -6.90 -16.56 -10.36
N VAL A 126 -8.16 -16.96 -10.22
CA VAL A 126 -9.31 -16.07 -10.11
C VAL A 126 -9.24 -15.23 -8.83
N PHE A 127 -8.80 -15.84 -7.72
CA PHE A 127 -8.60 -15.14 -6.47
C PHE A 127 -7.53 -14.02 -6.59
N LYS A 128 -6.39 -14.33 -7.18
CA LYS A 128 -5.32 -13.33 -7.42
C LYS A 128 -5.80 -12.20 -8.33
N GLN A 129 -6.53 -12.51 -9.40
CA GLN A 129 -7.06 -11.49 -10.29
C GLN A 129 -8.03 -10.57 -9.56
N ARG A 130 -9.01 -11.11 -8.84
CA ARG A 130 -9.97 -10.32 -8.06
C ARG A 130 -9.30 -9.51 -6.95
N MET A 131 -8.28 -10.06 -6.31
CA MET A 131 -7.49 -9.31 -5.33
C MET A 131 -6.76 -8.13 -5.96
N SER A 132 -6.20 -8.30 -7.15
CA SER A 132 -5.59 -7.21 -7.93
C SER A 132 -6.61 -6.14 -8.32
N ASP A 133 -7.81 -6.55 -8.76
CA ASP A 133 -8.89 -5.65 -9.12
C ASP A 133 -9.35 -4.81 -7.90
N ILE A 134 -9.50 -5.44 -6.74
CA ILE A 134 -9.83 -4.74 -5.48
C ILE A 134 -8.74 -3.70 -5.14
N LYS A 135 -7.47 -4.09 -5.20
CA LYS A 135 -6.33 -3.21 -4.91
C LYS A 135 -6.23 -2.01 -5.86
N SER A 136 -6.69 -2.15 -7.10
CA SER A 136 -6.77 -1.06 -8.08
C SER A 136 -8.07 -0.25 -8.01
N GLY A 137 -8.94 -0.52 -7.02
CA GLY A 137 -10.20 0.18 -6.83
C GLY A 137 -11.36 -0.29 -7.71
N ASN A 138 -11.16 -1.36 -8.50
CA ASN A 138 -12.20 -1.94 -9.34
C ASN A 138 -13.00 -2.99 -8.54
N LEU A 139 -14.04 -2.56 -7.85
CA LEU A 139 -14.93 -3.44 -7.11
C LEU A 139 -16.04 -3.98 -8.03
N LYS A 140 -16.65 -5.13 -7.67
CA LYS A 140 -17.71 -5.78 -8.48
C LYS A 140 -18.83 -4.82 -8.90
N ASN A 141 -19.20 -3.88 -8.02
CA ASN A 141 -20.38 -3.00 -8.20
C ASN A 141 -20.03 -1.52 -8.28
N LYS A 142 -18.78 -1.13 -8.03
CA LYS A 142 -18.38 0.27 -7.95
C LYS A 142 -16.89 0.41 -8.22
N LYS A 143 -16.53 1.41 -9.01
CA LYS A 143 -15.14 1.86 -9.12
C LYS A 143 -14.92 2.97 -8.09
N ILE A 144 -13.91 2.85 -7.27
CA ILE A 144 -13.49 3.86 -6.29
C ILE A 144 -12.07 4.30 -6.60
N THR A 145 -11.74 5.53 -6.25
CA THR A 145 -10.36 6.01 -6.32
C THR A 145 -9.56 5.36 -5.19
N PRO A 146 -8.56 4.50 -5.50
CA PRO A 146 -7.76 3.86 -4.47
C PRO A 146 -6.83 4.87 -3.80
N LEU A 147 -6.48 4.61 -2.53
CA LEU A 147 -5.50 5.41 -1.82
C LEU A 147 -4.12 5.21 -2.45
N THR A 148 -3.45 6.30 -2.77
CA THR A 148 -2.09 6.33 -3.30
C THR A 148 -1.13 6.84 -2.23
N ILE A 149 -0.09 6.08 -1.93
CA ILE A 149 0.90 6.46 -0.92
C ILE A 149 2.22 6.82 -1.59
N ILE A 150 2.76 7.99 -1.23
CA ILE A 150 4.10 8.41 -1.64
C ILE A 150 5.01 8.32 -0.42
N ILE A 151 5.98 7.43 -0.45
CA ILE A 151 6.94 7.22 0.64
C ILE A 151 8.22 7.98 0.30
N LYS A 152 8.59 8.95 1.13
CA LYS A 152 9.78 9.77 0.97
C LYS A 152 10.73 9.58 2.17
N PRO A 153 11.71 8.67 2.08
CA PRO A 153 12.70 8.50 3.14
C PRO A 153 13.68 9.68 3.14
N THR A 154 13.99 10.21 4.33
CA THR A 154 15.10 11.16 4.51
C THR A 154 16.44 10.45 4.43
N ASP A 155 17.53 11.20 4.25
CA ASP A 155 18.89 10.63 4.18
C ASP A 155 19.28 9.92 5.49
N ASN A 156 18.66 10.30 6.62
CA ASN A 156 18.86 9.70 7.94
C ASN A 156 17.82 8.60 8.29
N ALA A 157 16.88 8.31 7.40
CA ALA A 157 15.93 7.21 7.59
C ALA A 157 16.64 5.86 7.46
N THR A 158 16.30 4.93 8.34
CA THR A 158 16.83 3.57 8.23
C THR A 158 16.08 2.77 7.18
N TYR A 159 16.76 1.82 6.55
CA TYR A 159 16.11 0.88 5.62
C TYR A 159 14.95 0.14 6.29
N ARG A 160 15.07 -0.14 7.59
CA ARG A 160 13.99 -0.73 8.39
C ARG A 160 12.71 0.08 8.32
N ASN A 161 12.79 1.41 8.42
CA ASN A 161 11.60 2.27 8.38
C ASN A 161 10.87 2.15 7.03
N VAL A 162 11.61 1.96 5.94
CA VAL A 162 11.02 1.73 4.62
C VAL A 162 10.29 0.38 4.58
N ILE A 163 10.90 -0.67 5.13
CA ILE A 163 10.26 -1.99 5.21
C ILE A 163 9.02 -1.93 6.09
N ASP A 164 9.10 -1.32 7.27
CA ASP A 164 7.96 -1.16 8.19
C ASP A 164 6.80 -0.40 7.50
N ALA A 165 7.11 0.64 6.70
CA ALA A 165 6.09 1.35 5.91
C ALA A 165 5.45 0.45 4.84
N LEU A 166 6.25 -0.36 4.13
CA LEU A 166 5.75 -1.30 3.12
C LEU A 166 4.89 -2.41 3.75
N ASP A 167 5.25 -2.87 4.93
CA ASP A 167 4.46 -3.85 5.68
C ASP A 167 3.08 -3.27 6.07
N GLU A 168 3.03 -2.01 6.50
CA GLU A 168 1.75 -1.35 6.76
C GLU A 168 0.88 -1.24 5.49
N MET A 169 1.47 -0.98 4.32
CA MET A 169 0.73 -0.99 3.05
C MET A 169 0.15 -2.37 2.75
N GLN A 170 0.90 -3.44 3.01
CA GLN A 170 0.41 -4.81 2.82
C GLN A 170 -0.72 -5.17 3.79
N ILE A 171 -0.58 -4.82 5.07
CA ILE A 171 -1.59 -5.07 6.10
C ILE A 171 -2.92 -4.41 5.73
N LEU A 172 -2.86 -3.17 5.22
CA LEU A 172 -4.03 -2.41 4.79
C LEU A 172 -4.52 -2.76 3.38
N ASN A 173 -3.86 -3.69 2.68
CA ASN A 173 -4.14 -4.03 1.28
C ASN A 173 -4.06 -2.84 0.31
N ILE A 174 -3.25 -1.83 0.62
CA ILE A 174 -3.02 -0.69 -0.27
C ILE A 174 -2.17 -1.18 -1.44
N GLY A 175 -2.72 -1.07 -2.65
CA GLY A 175 -2.09 -1.58 -3.87
C GLY A 175 -1.21 -0.57 -4.59
N ILE A 176 -1.41 0.72 -4.35
CA ILE A 176 -0.72 1.79 -5.07
C ILE A 176 0.15 2.58 -4.11
N TYR A 177 1.46 2.40 -4.24
CA TYR A 177 2.45 3.16 -3.49
C TYR A 177 3.70 3.37 -4.34
N VAL A 178 4.39 4.48 -4.10
CA VAL A 178 5.62 4.88 -4.79
C VAL A 178 6.65 5.28 -3.74
N ILE A 179 7.89 4.84 -3.92
CA ILE A 179 9.02 5.33 -3.14
C ILE A 179 9.70 6.41 -3.98
N ASP A 180 9.70 7.63 -3.48
CA ASP A 180 10.25 8.80 -4.17
C ASP A 180 11.33 9.47 -3.31
N LYS A 181 12.17 10.25 -3.96
CA LYS A 181 13.22 11.01 -3.29
C LYS A 181 12.65 12.32 -2.74
N ILE A 182 13.26 12.79 -1.66
CA ILE A 182 12.98 14.12 -1.11
C ILE A 182 13.49 15.18 -2.09
N ASN A 183 12.61 16.08 -2.49
CA ASN A 183 12.95 17.25 -3.32
C ASN A 183 13.33 18.46 -2.44
N ASP A 184 13.78 19.56 -3.06
CA ASP A 184 14.19 20.75 -2.33
C ASP A 184 13.03 21.40 -1.56
N GLN A 185 11.82 21.38 -2.11
CA GLN A 185 10.61 21.90 -1.45
C GLN A 185 10.23 21.05 -0.22
N ASP A 186 10.38 19.72 -0.31
CA ASP A 186 10.19 18.85 0.84
C ASP A 186 11.22 19.14 1.94
N ARG A 187 12.47 19.40 1.56
CA ARG A 187 13.54 19.77 2.51
C ARG A 187 13.22 21.07 3.25
N GLU A 188 12.78 22.09 2.53
CA GLU A 188 12.35 23.35 3.13
C GLU A 188 11.21 23.15 4.12
N LEU A 189 10.18 22.36 3.74
CA LEU A 189 9.05 22.07 4.59
C LEU A 189 9.44 21.31 5.86
N LEU A 190 10.32 20.31 5.74
CA LEU A 190 10.84 19.54 6.88
C LEU A 190 11.72 20.41 7.78
N ALA A 191 12.52 21.33 7.20
CA ALA A 191 13.34 22.28 7.95
C ALA A 191 12.49 23.28 8.75
N LEU A 192 11.38 23.79 8.19
CA LEU A 192 10.42 24.63 8.89
C LEU A 192 9.87 23.96 10.15
N LYS A 193 9.68 22.65 10.10
CA LYS A 193 9.22 21.85 11.25
C LYS A 193 10.36 21.35 12.15
N LYS A 194 11.60 21.72 11.89
CA LYS A 194 12.82 21.29 12.62
C LYS A 194 12.99 19.77 12.66
N ILE A 195 12.57 19.08 11.61
CA ILE A 195 12.78 17.65 11.44
C ILE A 195 14.20 17.45 10.91
N LYS A 196 14.97 16.54 11.53
CA LYS A 196 16.32 16.20 11.06
C LYS A 196 16.21 15.45 9.72
N LEU A 197 16.84 16.01 8.71
CA LEU A 197 16.99 15.45 7.37
C LEU A 197 18.06 14.37 7.37
#